data_1170ddca84c6be4a916e33bc5a0570fc
#
_entry.id   1170ddca84c6be4a916e33bc5a0570fc
#
_cell.length_a   1.000
_cell.length_b   1.000
_cell.length_c   1.000
_cell.angle_alpha   90.00
_cell.angle_beta   90.00
_cell.angle_gamma   90.00
#
_symmetry.space_group_name_H-M   'P 1'
#
loop_
_entity.id
_entity.type
_entity.pdbx_description
1 polymer ?
#
loop_
_entity_poly.entity_id
_entity_poly.type
_entity_poly.pdbx_seq_one_letter_code
_entity_poly.pdbx_strand_id
1 'polypeptide(L)'
;MVRETIDVVYHSELGNASVAMIKAKSIKPGTVMVETLHTADCPAPKRLEIGRYLDQTPLRSLITLEGRDLGTAISCENLTRLIKPVSITQSAGVIRELRPKLVSALTELDTRAVAHVRTLEKAAQRCVDTALKSEAQRLAALGARNGSVREDEVEAVNQLLTETKDAMARAEPRLQGIRVVVAT
;
A
#
# COMPACT_ATOMS: atom_id res chain seq x y z
N MET A 1 -7.55 -2.84 14.25
CA MET A 1 -6.45 -1.85 14.11
C MET A 1 -6.31 -1.32 12.67
N VAL A 2 -6.08 -2.16 11.64
CA VAL A 2 -5.95 -1.68 10.24
C VAL A 2 -7.25 -1.05 9.70
N ARG A 3 -8.42 -1.60 10.02
CA ARG A 3 -9.73 -1.03 9.64
C ARG A 3 -9.96 0.38 10.18
N GLU A 4 -9.62 0.63 11.43
CA GLU A 4 -9.81 1.94 12.07
C GLU A 4 -8.96 3.04 11.44
N THR A 5 -7.74 2.70 10.97
CA THR A 5 -6.86 3.65 10.27
C THR A 5 -7.42 4.03 8.89
N ILE A 6 -8.03 3.08 8.20
CA ILE A 6 -8.70 3.29 6.91
C ILE A 6 -9.94 4.18 7.11
N ASP A 7 -10.76 3.90 8.11
CA ASP A 7 -11.98 4.65 8.40
C ASP A 7 -11.70 6.14 8.65
N VAL A 8 -10.61 6.48 9.33
CA VAL A 8 -10.23 7.88 9.60
C VAL A 8 -9.86 8.65 8.32
N VAL A 9 -9.24 7.99 7.33
CA VAL A 9 -8.88 8.62 6.04
C VAL A 9 -10.10 8.74 5.13
N TYR A 10 -11.04 7.79 5.19
CA TYR A 10 -12.22 7.75 4.32
C TYR A 10 -13.41 8.58 4.82
N HIS A 11 -13.46 8.94 6.10
CA HIS A 11 -14.60 9.70 6.69
C HIS A 11 -14.44 11.22 6.63
N SER A 12 -13.49 11.76 5.84
CA SER A 12 -13.49 13.19 5.59
C SER A 12 -14.55 13.53 4.54
N GLU A 13 -15.36 14.55 4.79
CA GLU A 13 -16.37 15.08 3.84
C GLU A 13 -15.79 15.49 2.47
N LEU A 14 -14.46 15.50 2.35
CA LEU A 14 -13.67 15.88 1.17
C LEU A 14 -13.17 14.68 0.35
N GLY A 15 -13.63 13.45 0.64
CA GLY A 15 -13.15 12.24 -0.05
C GLY A 15 -11.75 11.80 0.43
N ASN A 16 -10.93 11.27 -0.50
CA ASN A 16 -9.63 10.69 -0.18
C ASN A 16 -8.49 11.71 0.00
N ALA A 17 -8.79 13.02 -0.04
CA ALA A 17 -7.82 14.09 0.13
C ALA A 17 -8.29 15.08 1.21
N SER A 18 -7.39 15.47 2.11
CA SER A 18 -7.70 16.42 3.17
C SER A 18 -6.52 17.34 3.49
N VAL A 19 -6.84 18.53 4.02
CA VAL A 19 -5.88 19.44 4.64
C VAL A 19 -6.24 19.59 6.10
N ALA A 20 -5.25 19.53 6.98
CA ALA A 20 -5.45 19.64 8.40
C ALA A 20 -4.36 20.52 9.03
N MET A 21 -4.66 21.09 10.19
CA MET A 21 -3.69 21.78 11.03
C MET A 21 -3.42 20.99 12.29
N ILE A 22 -2.17 21.05 12.77
CA ILE A 22 -1.81 20.51 14.08
C ILE A 22 -1.10 21.56 14.92
N LYS A 23 -1.29 21.46 16.24
CA LYS A 23 -0.50 22.20 17.20
C LYS A 23 0.23 21.21 18.09
N ALA A 24 1.54 21.05 17.85
CA ALA A 24 2.38 20.12 18.58
C ALA A 24 3.69 20.81 18.98
N LYS A 25 4.04 20.76 20.28
CA LYS A 25 5.27 21.40 20.80
C LYS A 25 6.55 20.83 20.19
N SER A 26 6.51 19.59 19.71
CA SER A 26 7.66 18.87 19.12
C SER A 26 7.88 19.16 17.64
N ILE A 27 6.94 19.87 16.99
CA ILE A 27 7.02 20.19 15.55
C ILE A 27 7.10 21.70 15.42
N LYS A 28 8.09 22.18 14.65
CA LYS A 28 8.30 23.61 14.43
C LYS A 28 7.08 24.18 13.70
N PRO A 29 6.49 25.31 14.17
CA PRO A 29 5.43 26.00 13.44
C PRO A 29 5.86 26.34 12.00
N GLY A 30 4.94 26.22 11.06
CA GLY A 30 5.21 26.37 9.64
C GLY A 30 5.72 25.10 8.94
N THR A 31 6.01 24.02 9.68
CA THR A 31 6.34 22.72 9.05
C THR A 31 5.11 22.18 8.34
N VAL A 32 5.28 21.82 7.07
CA VAL A 32 4.23 21.14 6.29
C VAL A 32 4.64 19.70 6.07
N MET A 33 3.70 18.80 6.32
CA MET A 33 3.89 17.36 6.17
C MET A 33 2.86 16.83 5.16
N VAL A 34 3.25 15.79 4.44
CA VAL A 34 2.39 15.05 3.52
C VAL A 34 2.31 13.60 4.00
N GLU A 35 1.10 13.16 4.27
CA GLU A 35 0.77 11.78 4.61
C GLU A 35 0.08 11.13 3.42
N THR A 36 0.52 9.94 3.05
CA THR A 36 -0.15 9.11 2.04
C THR A 36 -0.42 7.71 2.58
N LEU A 37 -1.48 7.12 2.06
CA LEU A 37 -1.84 5.74 2.29
C LEU A 37 -1.90 5.03 0.95
N HIS A 38 -1.05 4.01 0.75
CA HIS A 38 -1.04 3.19 -0.45
C HIS A 38 -1.38 1.74 -0.12
N THR A 39 -2.01 1.05 -1.06
CA THR A 39 -2.18 -0.40 -1.03
C THR A 39 -1.52 -1.02 -2.26
N ALA A 40 -1.08 -2.27 -2.15
CA ALA A 40 -0.68 -3.04 -3.32
C ALA A 40 -1.96 -3.44 -4.08
N ASP A 41 -2.11 -2.99 -5.31
CA ASP A 41 -3.19 -3.40 -6.22
C ASP A 41 -2.62 -4.36 -7.26
N CYS A 42 -3.30 -5.47 -7.48
CA CYS A 42 -2.90 -6.48 -8.44
C CYS A 42 -4.16 -6.99 -9.15
N PRO A 43 -4.51 -6.37 -10.29
CA PRO A 43 -5.67 -6.80 -11.06
C PRO A 43 -5.40 -8.19 -11.67
N ALA A 44 -6.16 -9.18 -11.19
CA ALA A 44 -6.02 -10.57 -11.61
C ALA A 44 -7.36 -11.31 -11.57
N PRO A 45 -7.54 -12.37 -12.36
CA PRO A 45 -8.69 -13.23 -12.26
C PRO A 45 -8.85 -13.81 -10.85
N LYS A 46 -10.08 -13.87 -10.34
CA LYS A 46 -10.38 -14.36 -8.99
C LYS A 46 -9.83 -15.77 -8.71
N ARG A 47 -9.77 -16.64 -9.73
CA ARG A 47 -9.24 -18.02 -9.62
C ARG A 47 -7.79 -18.09 -9.17
N LEU A 48 -7.00 -17.02 -9.35
CA LEU A 48 -5.59 -16.96 -8.93
C LEU A 48 -5.42 -16.65 -7.44
N GLU A 49 -6.49 -16.26 -6.74
CA GLU A 49 -6.50 -15.99 -5.30
C GLU A 49 -5.31 -15.15 -4.82
N ILE A 50 -4.93 -14.11 -5.59
CA ILE A 50 -3.73 -13.30 -5.35
C ILE A 50 -3.67 -12.77 -3.90
N GLY A 51 -4.82 -12.39 -3.33
CA GLY A 51 -4.89 -11.90 -1.93
C GLY A 51 -4.47 -12.93 -0.88
N ARG A 52 -4.33 -14.21 -1.24
CA ARG A 52 -3.79 -15.26 -0.36
C ARG A 52 -2.28 -15.14 -0.17
N TYR A 53 -1.59 -14.56 -1.14
CA TYR A 53 -0.14 -14.50 -1.20
C TYR A 53 0.40 -13.08 -1.10
N LEU A 54 -0.25 -12.12 -1.77
CA LEU A 54 0.16 -10.72 -1.78
C LEU A 54 -0.48 -9.99 -0.59
N ASP A 55 0.38 -9.49 0.30
CA ASP A 55 -0.07 -8.68 1.43
C ASP A 55 -0.68 -7.37 0.93
N GLN A 56 -1.91 -7.09 1.33
CA GLN A 56 -2.67 -5.88 1.02
C GLN A 56 -2.68 -4.89 2.18
N THR A 57 -1.84 -5.09 3.18
CA THR A 57 -1.72 -4.16 4.31
C THR A 57 -1.34 -2.77 3.79
N PRO A 58 -2.10 -1.72 4.16
CA PRO A 58 -1.80 -0.38 3.68
C PRO A 58 -0.43 0.12 4.14
N LEU A 59 0.35 0.66 3.20
CA LEU A 59 1.56 1.41 3.49
C LEU A 59 1.19 2.85 3.82
N ARG A 60 1.40 3.26 5.05
CA ARG A 60 1.35 4.65 5.47
C ARG A 60 2.74 5.28 5.36
N SER A 61 2.82 6.41 4.69
CA SER A 61 4.05 7.22 4.62
C SER A 61 3.76 8.65 5.06
N LEU A 62 4.67 9.24 5.84
CA LEU A 62 4.57 10.63 6.32
C LEU A 62 5.93 11.29 6.18
N ILE A 63 6.01 12.33 5.34
CA ILE A 63 7.24 13.11 5.14
C ILE A 63 6.98 14.60 5.28
N THR A 64 8.02 15.39 5.60
CA THR A 64 7.95 16.84 5.45
C THR A 64 8.16 17.23 3.98
N LEU A 65 7.85 18.49 3.62
CA LEU A 65 8.12 19.01 2.26
C LEU A 65 9.62 19.03 1.92
N GLU A 66 10.49 18.94 2.93
CA GLU A 66 11.95 18.83 2.77
C GLU A 66 12.42 17.36 2.66
N GLY A 67 11.49 16.40 2.57
CA GLY A 67 11.78 14.97 2.40
C GLY A 67 12.12 14.21 3.70
N ARG A 68 12.05 14.86 4.88
CA ARG A 68 12.33 14.16 6.15
C ARG A 68 11.20 13.18 6.49
N ASP A 69 11.56 11.93 6.69
CA ASP A 69 10.62 10.89 7.11
C ASP A 69 10.21 11.06 8.59
N LEU A 70 8.92 11.07 8.82
CA LEU A 70 8.29 11.15 10.15
C LEU A 70 7.35 9.98 10.42
N GLY A 71 7.25 9.02 9.50
CA GLY A 71 6.31 7.89 9.59
C GLY A 71 6.51 7.03 10.84
N THR A 72 7.75 6.81 11.26
CA THR A 72 8.08 6.06 12.48
C THR A 72 8.00 6.92 13.73
N ALA A 73 8.27 8.23 13.62
CA ALA A 73 8.26 9.14 14.77
C ALA A 73 6.86 9.56 15.20
N ILE A 74 5.93 9.63 14.26
CA ILE A 74 4.55 10.08 14.50
C ILE A 74 3.60 8.97 14.05
N SER A 75 3.01 8.24 15.00
CA SER A 75 1.98 7.24 14.68
C SER A 75 0.73 7.89 14.09
N CYS A 76 -0.04 7.13 13.29
CA CYS A 76 -1.29 7.60 12.73
C CYS A 76 -2.28 8.05 13.83
N GLU A 77 -2.37 7.30 14.91
CA GLU A 77 -3.23 7.59 16.05
C GLU A 77 -2.87 8.92 16.72
N ASN A 78 -1.57 9.15 16.96
CA ASN A 78 -1.09 10.40 17.55
C ASN A 78 -1.35 11.59 16.64
N LEU A 79 -1.12 11.44 15.34
CA LEU A 79 -1.40 12.48 14.36
C LEU A 79 -2.90 12.80 14.35
N THR A 80 -3.74 11.80 14.27
CA THR A 80 -5.21 11.94 14.21
C THR A 80 -5.78 12.65 15.45
N ARG A 81 -5.24 12.38 16.62
CA ARG A 81 -5.68 13.08 17.87
C ARG A 81 -5.32 14.56 17.87
N LEU A 82 -4.29 14.98 17.17
CA LEU A 82 -3.81 16.36 17.14
C LEU A 82 -4.39 17.18 15.98
N ILE A 83 -4.97 16.52 15.01
CA ILE A 83 -5.52 17.14 13.81
C ILE A 83 -6.74 18.00 14.13
N LYS A 84 -6.75 19.21 13.55
CA LYS A 84 -7.91 20.07 13.45
C LYS A 84 -8.27 20.25 11.98
N PRO A 85 -9.53 20.03 11.60
CA PRO A 85 -9.98 20.21 10.24
C PRO A 85 -9.85 21.68 9.82
N VAL A 86 -9.63 21.88 8.54
CA VAL A 86 -9.51 23.22 7.91
C VAL A 86 -10.66 23.40 6.93
N SER A 87 -11.19 24.62 6.82
CA SER A 87 -12.25 24.92 5.87
C SER A 87 -11.79 24.68 4.42
N ILE A 88 -12.72 24.38 3.52
CA ILE A 88 -12.43 24.13 2.09
C ILE A 88 -11.70 25.31 1.46
N THR A 89 -12.11 26.54 1.78
CA THR A 89 -11.50 27.77 1.23
C THR A 89 -10.05 27.92 1.69
N GLN A 90 -9.76 27.67 2.95
CA GLN A 90 -8.40 27.70 3.50
C GLN A 90 -7.55 26.58 2.91
N SER A 91 -8.11 25.37 2.79
CA SER A 91 -7.45 24.21 2.18
C SER A 91 -7.02 24.51 0.74
N ALA A 92 -7.89 25.12 -0.07
CA ALA A 92 -7.58 25.50 -1.44
C ALA A 92 -6.45 26.53 -1.52
N GLY A 93 -6.38 27.48 -0.58
CA GLY A 93 -5.29 28.44 -0.45
C GLY A 93 -3.96 27.76 -0.17
N VAL A 94 -3.90 26.90 0.83
CA VAL A 94 -2.70 26.13 1.20
C VAL A 94 -2.19 25.27 0.03
N ILE A 95 -3.09 24.53 -0.62
CA ILE A 95 -2.71 23.67 -1.76
C ILE A 95 -2.15 24.50 -2.93
N ARG A 96 -2.77 25.64 -3.24
CA ARG A 96 -2.32 26.52 -4.34
C ARG A 96 -0.91 27.07 -4.08
N GLU A 97 -0.65 27.52 -2.87
CA GLU A 97 0.64 28.09 -2.48
C GLU A 97 1.75 27.03 -2.47
N LEU A 98 1.45 25.83 -1.95
CA LEU A 98 2.44 24.78 -1.77
C LEU A 98 2.55 23.82 -2.96
N ARG A 99 1.75 24.00 -4.01
CA ARG A 99 1.63 23.06 -5.13
C ARG A 99 2.96 22.51 -5.67
N PRO A 100 3.99 23.32 -6.00
CA PRO A 100 5.25 22.77 -6.54
C PRO A 100 5.95 21.83 -5.58
N LYS A 101 5.99 22.19 -4.28
CA LYS A 101 6.62 21.36 -3.23
C LYS A 101 5.82 20.10 -2.93
N LEU A 102 4.48 20.21 -2.98
CA LEU A 102 3.59 19.05 -2.81
C LEU A 102 3.78 18.03 -3.93
N VAL A 103 3.89 18.47 -5.18
CA VAL A 103 4.15 17.58 -6.32
C VAL A 103 5.46 16.83 -6.12
N SER A 104 6.53 17.52 -5.72
CA SER A 104 7.83 16.87 -5.44
C SER A 104 7.72 15.83 -4.31
N ALA A 105 7.07 16.21 -3.19
CA ALA A 105 6.87 15.30 -2.06
C ALA A 105 6.03 14.06 -2.45
N LEU A 106 4.98 14.23 -3.25
CA LEU A 106 4.16 13.13 -3.74
C LEU A 106 4.94 12.19 -4.65
N THR A 107 5.75 12.72 -5.57
CA THR A 107 6.61 11.90 -6.43
C THR A 107 7.58 11.05 -5.60
N GLU A 108 8.14 11.59 -4.52
CA GLU A 108 8.98 10.83 -3.61
C GLU A 108 8.20 9.72 -2.89
N LEU A 109 6.99 10.05 -2.40
CA LEU A 109 6.12 9.08 -1.73
C LEU A 109 5.67 7.95 -2.67
N ASP A 110 5.35 8.26 -3.92
CA ASP A 110 5.03 7.25 -4.94
C ASP A 110 6.23 6.35 -5.24
N THR A 111 7.44 6.91 -5.32
CA THR A 111 8.67 6.11 -5.49
C THR A 111 8.88 5.14 -4.34
N ARG A 112 8.65 5.58 -3.10
CA ARG A 112 8.70 4.71 -1.91
C ARG A 112 7.63 3.63 -1.94
N ALA A 113 6.41 3.97 -2.39
CA ALA A 113 5.32 3.01 -2.51
C ALA A 113 5.62 1.94 -3.57
N VAL A 114 6.19 2.32 -4.72
CA VAL A 114 6.65 1.36 -5.75
C VAL A 114 7.70 0.41 -5.18
N ALA A 115 8.71 0.92 -4.48
CA ALA A 115 9.75 0.09 -3.87
C ALA A 115 9.17 -0.89 -2.83
N HIS A 116 8.19 -0.45 -2.05
CA HIS A 116 7.48 -1.30 -1.09
C HIS A 116 6.70 -2.41 -1.78
N VAL A 117 5.89 -2.09 -2.81
CA VAL A 117 5.12 -3.08 -3.57
C VAL A 117 6.03 -4.12 -4.22
N ARG A 118 7.19 -3.72 -4.77
CA ARG A 118 8.19 -4.66 -5.29
C ARG A 118 8.76 -5.59 -4.22
N THR A 119 8.86 -5.13 -2.98
CA THR A 119 9.26 -5.99 -1.86
C THR A 119 8.17 -7.01 -1.50
N LEU A 120 6.91 -6.58 -1.47
CA LEU A 120 5.76 -7.46 -1.25
C LEU A 120 5.61 -8.49 -2.37
N GLU A 121 5.76 -8.07 -3.63
CA GLU A 121 5.75 -8.95 -4.81
C GLU A 121 6.77 -10.08 -4.66
N LYS A 122 8.03 -9.74 -4.36
CA LYS A 122 9.08 -10.74 -4.18
C LYS A 122 8.79 -11.73 -3.04
N ALA A 123 8.23 -11.24 -1.94
CA ALA A 123 7.82 -12.09 -0.82
C ALA A 123 6.67 -13.02 -1.24
N ALA A 124 5.65 -12.47 -1.90
CA ALA A 124 4.51 -13.22 -2.42
C ALA A 124 4.93 -14.30 -3.42
N GLN A 125 5.82 -13.99 -4.37
CA GLN A 125 6.34 -14.97 -5.33
C GLN A 125 7.05 -16.14 -4.65
N ARG A 126 7.81 -15.90 -3.58
CA ARG A 126 8.43 -16.98 -2.79
C ARG A 126 7.39 -17.88 -2.12
N CYS A 127 6.32 -17.28 -1.58
CA CYS A 127 5.22 -18.04 -0.98
C CYS A 127 4.52 -18.92 -2.02
N VAL A 128 4.22 -18.36 -3.20
CA VAL A 128 3.61 -19.09 -4.32
C VAL A 128 4.52 -20.21 -4.80
N ASP A 129 5.81 -19.93 -4.99
CA ASP A 129 6.79 -20.96 -5.38
C ASP A 129 6.80 -22.13 -4.38
N THR A 130 6.83 -21.83 -3.09
CA THR A 130 6.83 -22.87 -2.05
C THR A 130 5.54 -23.67 -2.07
N ALA A 131 4.38 -23.01 -2.13
CA ALA A 131 3.09 -23.68 -2.07
C ALA A 131 2.79 -24.52 -3.32
N LEU A 132 2.90 -23.93 -4.51
CA LEU A 132 2.48 -24.61 -5.74
C LEU A 132 3.53 -25.59 -6.28
N LYS A 133 4.83 -25.34 -6.11
CA LYS A 133 5.86 -26.32 -6.47
C LYS A 133 5.78 -27.55 -5.57
N SER A 134 5.55 -27.38 -4.26
CA SER A 134 5.37 -28.50 -3.35
C SER A 134 4.13 -29.32 -3.72
N GLU A 135 3.05 -28.68 -4.13
CA GLU A 135 1.83 -29.37 -4.57
C GLU A 135 2.05 -30.13 -5.89
N ALA A 136 2.69 -29.52 -6.88
CA ALA A 136 3.03 -30.20 -8.13
C ALA A 136 3.93 -31.44 -7.88
N GLN A 137 4.92 -31.32 -7.01
CA GLN A 137 5.80 -32.46 -6.63
C GLN A 137 5.01 -33.54 -5.90
N ARG A 138 4.09 -33.18 -5.01
CA ARG A 138 3.22 -34.13 -4.31
C ARG A 138 2.34 -34.90 -5.28
N LEU A 139 1.70 -34.21 -6.23
CA LEU A 139 0.85 -34.83 -7.26
C LEU A 139 1.65 -35.75 -8.17
N ALA A 140 2.82 -35.31 -8.64
CA ALA A 140 3.70 -36.15 -9.46
C ALA A 140 4.15 -37.42 -8.73
N ALA A 141 4.51 -37.32 -7.44
CA ALA A 141 4.87 -38.51 -6.63
C ALA A 141 3.69 -39.44 -6.40
N LEU A 142 2.48 -38.95 -6.26
CA LEU A 142 1.27 -39.79 -6.16
C LEU A 142 0.96 -40.49 -7.48
N GLY A 143 1.05 -39.79 -8.59
CA GLY A 143 0.86 -40.36 -9.93
C GLY A 143 1.83 -41.49 -10.22
N ALA A 144 3.10 -41.31 -9.87
CA ALA A 144 4.12 -42.35 -10.03
C ALA A 144 3.89 -43.61 -9.19
N ARG A 145 3.19 -43.52 -8.05
CA ARG A 145 2.95 -44.62 -7.14
C ARG A 145 1.71 -45.47 -7.49
N ASN A 146 0.63 -44.82 -7.88
CA ASN A 146 -0.67 -45.49 -8.02
C ASN A 146 -1.46 -45.12 -9.29
N GLY A 147 -0.90 -44.33 -10.16
CA GLY A 147 -1.56 -43.89 -11.41
C GLY A 147 -2.88 -43.11 -11.20
N SER A 148 -3.17 -42.73 -9.96
CA SER A 148 -4.44 -42.04 -9.63
C SER A 148 -4.44 -40.57 -9.97
N VAL A 149 -3.28 -39.96 -10.20
CA VAL A 149 -3.10 -38.57 -10.62
C VAL A 149 -2.73 -38.54 -12.09
N ARG A 150 -3.42 -37.77 -12.88
CA ARG A 150 -3.20 -37.61 -14.30
C ARG A 150 -2.12 -36.55 -14.56
N GLU A 151 -1.40 -36.67 -15.65
CA GLU A 151 -0.36 -35.69 -16.04
C GLU A 151 -0.91 -34.29 -16.20
N ASP A 152 -2.17 -34.17 -16.72
CA ASP A 152 -2.84 -32.87 -16.89
C ASP A 152 -3.13 -32.16 -15.55
N GLU A 153 -3.27 -32.89 -14.44
CA GLU A 153 -3.44 -32.29 -13.11
C GLU A 153 -2.13 -31.63 -12.63
N VAL A 154 -0.99 -32.27 -12.87
CA VAL A 154 0.32 -31.69 -12.55
C VAL A 154 0.61 -30.47 -13.43
N GLU A 155 0.29 -30.56 -14.73
CA GLU A 155 0.44 -29.46 -15.66
C GLU A 155 -0.44 -28.27 -15.29
N ALA A 156 -1.70 -28.49 -14.86
CA ALA A 156 -2.61 -27.45 -14.40
C ALA A 156 -2.04 -26.67 -13.19
N VAL A 157 -1.38 -27.36 -12.23
CA VAL A 157 -0.74 -26.67 -11.10
C VAL A 157 0.47 -25.85 -11.55
N ASN A 158 1.28 -26.35 -12.47
CA ASN A 158 2.40 -25.60 -13.04
C ASN A 158 1.93 -24.36 -13.83
N GLN A 159 0.85 -24.49 -14.58
CA GLN A 159 0.23 -23.36 -15.26
C GLN A 159 -0.29 -22.33 -14.27
N LEU A 160 -0.99 -22.77 -13.20
CA LEU A 160 -1.46 -21.89 -12.14
C LEU A 160 -0.29 -21.13 -11.47
N LEU A 161 0.83 -21.81 -11.22
CA LEU A 161 2.05 -21.19 -10.70
C LEU A 161 2.52 -20.04 -11.61
N THR A 162 2.64 -20.31 -12.90
CA THR A 162 3.12 -19.34 -13.89
C THR A 162 2.17 -18.13 -13.97
N GLU A 163 0.88 -18.39 -14.16
CA GLU A 163 -0.13 -17.32 -14.26
C GLU A 163 -0.22 -16.46 -12.99
N THR A 164 -0.08 -17.08 -11.83
CA THR A 164 -0.09 -16.36 -10.54
C THR A 164 1.12 -15.44 -10.42
N LYS A 165 2.30 -15.91 -10.80
CA LYS A 165 3.53 -15.09 -10.79
C LYS A 165 3.46 -13.94 -11.80
N ASP A 166 2.96 -14.20 -13.00
CA ASP A 166 2.79 -13.19 -14.04
C ASP A 166 1.77 -12.12 -13.62
N ALA A 167 0.71 -12.51 -12.92
CA ALA A 167 -0.24 -11.56 -12.36
C ALA A 167 0.42 -10.69 -11.29
N MET A 168 1.19 -11.29 -10.36
CA MET A 168 1.87 -10.56 -9.29
C MET A 168 2.93 -9.59 -9.81
N ALA A 169 3.60 -9.89 -10.92
CA ALA A 169 4.57 -9.00 -11.56
C ALA A 169 3.95 -7.69 -12.04
N ARG A 170 2.61 -7.64 -12.19
CA ARG A 170 1.84 -6.45 -12.55
C ARG A 170 1.29 -5.68 -11.34
N ALA A 171 1.69 -6.08 -10.12
CA ALA A 171 1.27 -5.36 -8.92
C ALA A 171 1.83 -3.93 -8.89
N GLU A 172 0.97 -2.98 -8.59
CA GLU A 172 1.29 -1.55 -8.54
C GLU A 172 0.76 -0.92 -7.25
N PRO A 173 1.40 0.15 -6.75
CA PRO A 173 0.86 0.91 -5.64
C PRO A 173 -0.37 1.69 -6.08
N ARG A 174 -1.43 1.60 -5.29
CA ARG A 174 -2.64 2.41 -5.46
C ARG A 174 -2.77 3.39 -4.32
N LEU A 175 -2.78 4.68 -4.62
CA LEU A 175 -3.02 5.73 -3.64
C LEU A 175 -4.47 5.66 -3.15
N GLN A 176 -4.66 5.45 -1.86
CA GLN A 176 -5.96 5.35 -1.22
C GLN A 176 -6.36 6.66 -0.53
N GLY A 177 -5.39 7.40 -0.05
CA GLY A 177 -5.65 8.66 0.61
C GLY A 177 -4.42 9.53 0.73
N ILE A 178 -4.65 10.85 0.79
CA ILE A 178 -3.63 11.87 0.99
C ILE A 178 -4.10 12.88 2.03
N ARG A 179 -3.18 13.27 2.91
CA ARG A 179 -3.42 14.34 3.88
C ARG A 179 -2.25 15.30 3.91
N VAL A 180 -2.53 16.58 3.74
CA VAL A 180 -1.55 17.66 3.96
C VAL A 180 -1.76 18.22 5.36
N VAL A 181 -0.72 18.21 6.18
CA VAL A 181 -0.78 18.64 7.57
C VAL A 181 0.16 19.82 7.78
N VAL A 182 -0.40 20.93 8.26
CA VAL A 182 0.35 22.16 8.56
C VAL A 182 0.49 22.32 10.07
N ALA A 183 1.72 22.43 10.55
CA ALA A 183 1.99 22.73 11.96
C ALA A 183 1.84 24.24 12.24
N THR A 184 1.08 24.60 13.29
CA THR A 184 0.79 25.98 13.69
C THR A 184 1.22 26.27 15.12
#